data_2adee2719e23d0a7f9f2ee321b22c59e
#
_entry.id   2adee2719e23d0a7f9f2ee321b22c59e
#
_cell.length_a   1.000
_cell.length_b   1.000
_cell.length_c   1.000
_cell.angle_alpha   90.00
_cell.angle_beta   90.00
_cell.angle_gamma   90.00
#
_symmetry.space_group_name_H-M   'P 1'
#
loop_
_entity.id
_entity.type
_entity.pdbx_description
1 polymer ?
#
loop_
_entity_poly.entity_id
_entity_poly.type
_entity_poly.pdbx_seq_one_letter_code
_entity_poly.pdbx_strand_id
1 'polypeptide(L)'
;GFEFPQPISTCLDIHAVEAMRKEILSSDVPLTIVPIAALTNIALLLTLYPEVKENIAEIVMMGGSLARGNTNTSAEFNTYVDPHAAQIVFQSGVPLTMVGLDVTSQAVLTNHEVTAIRALGRVGEMFYGLFRHYRGGSLTTGLKMHDVCAIAYLTSPELFETTETFIEVALEGPAAGATVADLKMKYHKNTNAVACIDVNVEAFQKWVVEKMKAVN
;
A
#
# COMPACT_ATOMS: atom_id res chain seq x y z
N GLY A 1 -10.29 20.50 -18.84
CA GLY A 1 -9.94 19.67 -17.68
C GLY A 1 -11.15 19.49 -16.77
N PHE A 2 -11.13 18.47 -15.90
CA PHE A 2 -12.19 18.29 -14.91
C PHE A 2 -12.09 19.39 -13.85
N GLU A 3 -13.21 20.03 -13.53
CA GLU A 3 -13.28 21.06 -12.50
C GLU A 3 -13.69 20.39 -11.18
N PHE A 4 -12.78 20.42 -10.19
CA PHE A 4 -13.03 19.82 -8.89
C PHE A 4 -13.91 20.74 -8.03
N PRO A 5 -14.85 20.19 -7.25
CA PRO A 5 -15.62 20.96 -6.29
C PRO A 5 -14.70 21.54 -5.21
N GLN A 6 -15.09 22.66 -4.62
CA GLN A 6 -14.38 23.21 -3.48
C GLN A 6 -14.50 22.26 -2.26
N PRO A 7 -13.42 22.07 -1.49
CA PRO A 7 -13.48 21.30 -0.26
C PRO A 7 -14.50 21.91 0.73
N ILE A 8 -15.31 21.03 1.31
CA ILE A 8 -16.31 21.41 2.33
C ILE A 8 -15.88 21.05 3.75
N SER A 9 -14.77 20.32 3.88
CA SER A 9 -14.22 19.89 5.17
C SER A 9 -12.83 20.49 5.39
N THR A 10 -12.48 20.71 6.64
CA THR A 10 -11.15 21.14 7.07
C THR A 10 -10.40 19.99 7.71
N CYS A 11 -9.08 20.08 7.77
CA CYS A 11 -8.27 19.13 8.54
C CYS A 11 -8.58 19.26 10.04
N LEU A 12 -8.43 18.15 10.77
CA LEU A 12 -8.47 18.17 12.24
C LEU A 12 -7.28 18.97 12.76
N ASP A 13 -7.51 19.75 13.83
CA ASP A 13 -6.43 20.51 14.51
C ASP A 13 -5.73 19.65 15.57
N ILE A 14 -5.27 18.48 15.16
CA ILE A 14 -4.47 17.54 15.97
C ILE A 14 -3.43 16.84 15.11
N HIS A 15 -2.35 16.38 15.75
CA HIS A 15 -1.33 15.61 15.04
C HIS A 15 -1.89 14.27 14.53
N ALA A 16 -1.48 13.84 13.33
CA ALA A 16 -2.00 12.63 12.68
C ALA A 16 -1.86 11.36 13.55
N VAL A 17 -0.75 11.20 14.26
CA VAL A 17 -0.51 10.06 15.16
C VAL A 17 -1.52 10.03 16.31
N GLU A 18 -1.84 11.19 16.88
CA GLU A 18 -2.85 11.29 17.94
C GLU A 18 -4.28 11.06 17.41
N ALA A 19 -4.56 11.50 16.17
CA ALA A 19 -5.83 11.21 15.52
C ALA A 19 -6.00 9.69 15.31
N MET A 20 -4.99 9.01 14.78
CA MET A 20 -4.99 7.56 14.61
C MET A 20 -5.16 6.82 15.94
N ARG A 21 -4.42 7.24 16.97
CA ARG A 21 -4.56 6.66 18.32
C ARG A 21 -5.99 6.73 18.82
N LYS A 22 -6.60 7.92 18.76
CA LYS A 22 -7.99 8.13 19.21
C LYS A 22 -8.96 7.25 18.46
N GLU A 23 -8.84 7.20 17.13
CA GLU A 23 -9.70 6.38 16.29
C GLU A 23 -9.60 4.89 16.64
N ILE A 24 -8.37 4.38 16.76
CA ILE A 24 -8.12 2.98 17.08
C ILE A 24 -8.68 2.61 18.46
N LEU A 25 -8.45 3.44 19.47
CA LEU A 25 -8.90 3.14 20.84
C LEU A 25 -10.40 3.37 21.06
N SER A 26 -11.06 4.14 20.20
CA SER A 26 -12.51 4.38 20.28
C SER A 26 -13.34 3.38 19.47
N SER A 27 -12.69 2.56 18.65
CA SER A 27 -13.36 1.56 17.84
C SER A 27 -13.77 0.34 18.68
N ASP A 28 -15.00 -0.15 18.49
CA ASP A 28 -15.52 -1.37 19.13
C ASP A 28 -14.93 -2.65 18.53
N VAL A 29 -14.22 -2.55 17.40
CA VAL A 29 -13.59 -3.67 16.69
C VAL A 29 -12.16 -3.29 16.31
N PRO A 30 -11.23 -4.26 16.26
CA PRO A 30 -9.88 -4.00 15.77
C PRO A 30 -9.88 -3.44 14.35
N LEU A 31 -9.06 -2.42 14.10
CA LEU A 31 -8.99 -1.73 12.81
C LEU A 31 -7.83 -2.26 11.96
N THR A 32 -8.05 -2.31 10.65
CA THR A 32 -6.97 -2.50 9.66
C THR A 32 -6.38 -1.16 9.28
N ILE A 33 -5.05 -1.06 9.30
CA ILE A 33 -4.32 0.13 8.86
C ILE A 33 -3.75 -0.14 7.46
N VAL A 34 -4.00 0.79 6.53
CA VAL A 34 -3.49 0.69 5.15
C VAL A 34 -2.56 1.86 4.85
N PRO A 35 -1.27 1.77 5.20
CA PRO A 35 -0.31 2.81 4.84
C PRO A 35 0.06 2.71 3.36
N ILE A 36 -0.05 3.84 2.67
CA ILE A 36 0.27 3.99 1.23
C ILE A 36 1.35 5.05 1.01
N ALA A 37 2.12 5.34 2.04
CA ALA A 37 3.24 6.29 2.06
C ALA A 37 4.31 5.79 3.05
N ALA A 38 5.33 6.60 3.32
CA ALA A 38 6.35 6.29 4.32
C ALA A 38 5.73 5.92 5.69
N LEU A 39 6.31 4.95 6.37
CA LEU A 39 5.76 4.36 7.60
C LEU A 39 6.03 5.18 8.87
N THR A 40 6.58 6.39 8.76
CA THR A 40 6.98 7.24 9.89
C THR A 40 5.85 7.42 10.91
N ASN A 41 4.64 7.78 10.45
CA ASN A 41 3.51 7.98 11.36
C ASN A 41 3.06 6.67 12.04
N ILE A 42 3.15 5.54 11.34
CA ILE A 42 2.79 4.23 11.90
C ILE A 42 3.83 3.80 12.94
N ALA A 43 5.12 3.96 12.65
CA ALA A 43 6.19 3.68 13.60
C ALA A 43 6.10 4.54 14.85
N LEU A 44 5.82 5.83 14.71
CA LEU A 44 5.57 6.73 15.85
C LEU A 44 4.36 6.29 16.67
N LEU A 45 3.25 5.93 16.01
CA LEU A 45 2.05 5.42 16.68
C LEU A 45 2.37 4.19 17.53
N LEU A 46 3.01 3.18 16.95
CA LEU A 46 3.31 1.91 17.61
C LEU A 46 4.38 2.03 18.70
N THR A 47 5.25 3.04 18.61
CA THR A 47 6.31 3.31 19.59
C THR A 47 5.81 4.14 20.77
N LEU A 48 5.08 5.21 20.48
CA LEU A 48 4.59 6.13 21.53
C LEU A 48 3.38 5.56 22.27
N TYR A 49 2.56 4.75 21.61
CA TYR A 49 1.30 4.22 22.11
C TYR A 49 1.21 2.71 21.90
N PRO A 50 2.08 1.90 22.51
CA PRO A 50 2.13 0.45 22.27
C PRO A 50 0.82 -0.27 22.61
N GLU A 51 -0.04 0.32 23.43
CA GLU A 51 -1.37 -0.20 23.77
C GLU A 51 -2.32 -0.30 22.58
N VAL A 52 -2.10 0.49 21.51
CA VAL A 52 -2.97 0.42 20.32
C VAL A 52 -2.83 -0.89 19.54
N LYS A 53 -1.74 -1.63 19.73
CA LYS A 53 -1.45 -2.86 18.98
C LYS A 53 -2.54 -3.92 19.13
N GLU A 54 -3.14 -4.01 20.30
CA GLU A 54 -4.23 -4.96 20.60
C GLU A 54 -5.53 -4.62 19.83
N ASN A 55 -5.66 -3.36 19.42
CA ASN A 55 -6.82 -2.85 18.66
C ASN A 55 -6.54 -2.73 17.16
N ILE A 56 -5.39 -3.23 16.67
CA ILE A 56 -5.05 -3.28 15.26
C ILE A 56 -5.17 -4.73 14.79
N ALA A 57 -6.11 -4.98 13.87
CA ALA A 57 -6.30 -6.31 13.28
C ALA A 57 -5.09 -6.72 12.43
N GLU A 58 -4.66 -5.80 11.57
CA GLU A 58 -3.52 -5.97 10.68
C GLU A 58 -3.06 -4.63 10.08
N ILE A 59 -1.86 -4.64 9.51
CA ILE A 59 -1.34 -3.57 8.67
C ILE A 59 -1.14 -4.13 7.26
N VAL A 60 -1.77 -3.53 6.25
CA VAL A 60 -1.55 -3.88 4.83
C VAL A 60 -0.88 -2.70 4.14
N MET A 61 0.44 -2.77 3.98
CA MET A 61 1.20 -1.65 3.45
C MET A 61 1.42 -1.75 1.94
N MET A 62 1.28 -0.64 1.22
CA MET A 62 1.94 -0.49 -0.07
C MET A 62 3.37 0.00 0.17
N GLY A 63 4.33 -0.81 -0.19
CA GLY A 63 5.75 -0.50 -0.02
C GLY A 63 6.64 -1.73 -0.08
N GLY A 64 7.93 -1.49 -0.15
CA GLY A 64 8.93 -2.55 -0.23
C GLY A 64 9.02 -3.25 -1.57
N SER A 65 9.99 -4.14 -1.66
CA SER A 65 10.23 -4.98 -2.84
C SER A 65 11.10 -6.17 -2.45
N LEU A 66 10.84 -7.32 -3.03
CA LEU A 66 11.65 -8.53 -2.87
C LEU A 66 12.78 -8.64 -3.90
N ALA A 67 12.70 -7.87 -4.99
CA ALA A 67 13.62 -7.95 -6.11
C ALA A 67 14.37 -6.64 -6.34
N ARG A 68 13.71 -5.62 -6.89
CA ARG A 68 14.34 -4.36 -7.29
C ARG A 68 13.59 -3.16 -6.77
N GLY A 69 14.32 -2.08 -6.49
CA GLY A 69 13.74 -0.80 -6.10
C GLY A 69 13.22 0.05 -7.26
N ASN A 70 12.66 1.19 -6.90
CA ASN A 70 12.29 2.29 -7.80
C ASN A 70 12.97 3.61 -7.42
N THR A 71 13.64 3.66 -6.27
CA THR A 71 14.35 4.86 -5.77
C THR A 71 15.86 4.67 -5.80
N ASN A 72 16.34 3.51 -5.37
CA ASN A 72 17.67 3.02 -5.65
C ASN A 72 17.56 1.61 -6.28
N THR A 73 18.67 0.89 -6.42
CA THR A 73 18.67 -0.44 -7.04
C THR A 73 17.83 -1.48 -6.31
N SER A 74 17.61 -1.30 -5.01
CA SER A 74 17.00 -2.33 -4.14
C SER A 74 15.80 -1.83 -3.33
N ALA A 75 15.67 -0.52 -3.10
CA ALA A 75 14.64 0.02 -2.22
C ALA A 75 13.46 0.63 -2.99
N GLU A 76 12.27 0.35 -2.49
CA GLU A 76 11.04 1.03 -2.86
C GLU A 76 10.93 2.35 -2.10
N PHE A 77 10.28 3.35 -2.70
CA PHE A 77 10.23 4.73 -2.22
C PHE A 77 9.68 4.87 -0.79
N ASN A 78 8.58 4.23 -0.46
CA ASN A 78 7.95 4.36 0.86
C ASN A 78 8.83 3.81 2.00
N THR A 79 9.55 2.72 1.74
CA THR A 79 10.52 2.16 2.70
C THR A 79 11.85 2.93 2.68
N TYR A 80 12.24 3.47 1.52
CA TYR A 80 13.46 4.26 1.38
C TYR A 80 13.41 5.60 2.13
N VAL A 81 12.24 6.26 2.13
CA VAL A 81 12.08 7.59 2.77
C VAL A 81 12.35 7.52 4.28
N ASP A 82 11.96 6.43 4.94
CA ASP A 82 12.21 6.22 6.37
C ASP A 82 12.45 4.72 6.67
N PRO A 83 13.67 4.22 6.43
CA PRO A 83 14.01 2.82 6.67
C PRO A 83 13.86 2.39 8.14
N HIS A 84 14.15 3.30 9.08
CA HIS A 84 14.03 3.02 10.50
C HIS A 84 12.56 2.85 10.91
N ALA A 85 11.67 3.69 10.41
CA ALA A 85 10.23 3.52 10.61
C ALA A 85 9.73 2.19 10.01
N ALA A 86 10.17 1.85 8.80
CA ALA A 86 9.83 0.57 8.19
C ALA A 86 10.29 -0.61 9.07
N GLN A 87 11.54 -0.61 9.55
CA GLN A 87 12.06 -1.63 10.44
C GLN A 87 11.23 -1.76 11.73
N ILE A 88 10.86 -0.64 12.36
CA ILE A 88 10.01 -0.64 13.56
C ILE A 88 8.67 -1.32 13.28
N VAL A 89 8.04 -1.03 12.14
CA VAL A 89 6.75 -1.63 11.76
C VAL A 89 6.88 -3.13 11.50
N PHE A 90 7.90 -3.57 10.75
CA PHE A 90 8.16 -5.00 10.52
C PHE A 90 8.45 -5.78 11.81
N GLN A 91 9.02 -5.12 12.83
CA GLN A 91 9.34 -5.72 14.13
C GLN A 91 8.24 -5.51 15.19
N SER A 92 7.13 -4.88 14.85
CA SER A 92 6.11 -4.46 15.81
C SER A 92 5.35 -5.61 16.46
N GLY A 93 5.32 -6.78 15.82
CA GLY A 93 4.49 -7.92 16.23
C GLY A 93 3.02 -7.80 15.81
N VAL A 94 2.60 -6.71 15.20
CA VAL A 94 1.28 -6.58 14.58
C VAL A 94 1.28 -7.38 13.27
N PRO A 95 0.21 -8.14 12.94
CA PRO A 95 0.10 -8.80 11.65
C PRO A 95 0.34 -7.82 10.49
N LEU A 96 1.25 -8.17 9.58
CA LEU A 96 1.71 -7.27 8.52
C LEU A 96 1.70 -7.96 7.17
N THR A 97 1.04 -7.35 6.18
CA THR A 97 1.13 -7.74 4.77
C THR A 97 1.84 -6.66 3.98
N MET A 98 2.90 -7.07 3.27
CA MET A 98 3.65 -6.23 2.34
C MET A 98 3.14 -6.42 0.91
N VAL A 99 2.56 -5.37 0.34
CA VAL A 99 2.14 -5.31 -1.07
C VAL A 99 3.20 -4.50 -1.84
N GLY A 100 4.28 -5.18 -2.21
CA GLY A 100 5.50 -4.59 -2.75
C GLY A 100 5.47 -4.34 -4.26
N LEU A 101 6.58 -3.80 -4.77
CA LEU A 101 6.75 -3.53 -6.21
C LEU A 101 6.66 -4.80 -7.07
N ASP A 102 6.90 -5.97 -6.47
CA ASP A 102 6.86 -7.27 -7.16
C ASP A 102 5.48 -7.51 -7.80
N VAL A 103 4.42 -7.10 -7.12
CA VAL A 103 3.03 -7.19 -7.62
C VAL A 103 2.53 -5.86 -8.16
N THR A 104 2.82 -4.74 -7.50
CA THR A 104 2.22 -3.44 -7.86
C THR A 104 2.74 -2.89 -9.18
N SER A 105 3.95 -3.31 -9.60
CA SER A 105 4.51 -2.97 -10.92
C SER A 105 3.81 -3.70 -12.06
N GLN A 106 3.17 -4.83 -11.79
CA GLN A 106 2.41 -5.64 -12.76
C GLN A 106 0.94 -5.20 -12.84
N ALA A 107 0.39 -4.68 -11.75
CA ALA A 107 -1.01 -4.25 -11.62
C ALA A 107 -1.25 -2.94 -12.40
N VAL A 108 -1.39 -3.07 -13.71
CA VAL A 108 -1.53 -1.92 -14.62
C VAL A 108 -2.94 -1.85 -15.20
N LEU A 109 -3.48 -0.63 -15.32
CA LEU A 109 -4.64 -0.34 -16.14
C LEU A 109 -4.19 0.09 -17.52
N THR A 110 -4.69 -0.57 -18.56
CA THR A 110 -4.44 -0.19 -19.94
C THR A 110 -5.46 0.87 -20.40
N ASN A 111 -5.30 1.34 -21.63
CA ASN A 111 -6.26 2.27 -22.22
C ASN A 111 -7.69 1.67 -22.30
N HIS A 112 -7.81 0.34 -22.33
CA HIS A 112 -9.10 -0.35 -22.33
C HIS A 112 -9.87 -0.09 -21.02
N GLU A 113 -9.25 -0.36 -19.85
CA GLU A 113 -9.86 -0.16 -18.53
C GLU A 113 -10.10 1.32 -18.26
N VAL A 114 -9.14 2.18 -18.61
CA VAL A 114 -9.26 3.64 -18.47
C VAL A 114 -10.44 4.20 -19.25
N THR A 115 -10.67 3.68 -20.48
CA THR A 115 -11.82 4.07 -21.31
C THR A 115 -13.13 3.57 -20.70
N ALA A 116 -13.15 2.33 -20.20
CA ALA A 116 -14.31 1.77 -19.51
C ALA A 116 -14.67 2.57 -18.24
N ILE A 117 -13.68 2.94 -17.44
CA ILE A 117 -13.87 3.79 -16.24
C ILE A 117 -14.41 5.17 -16.64
N ARG A 118 -13.84 5.80 -17.67
CA ARG A 118 -14.29 7.08 -18.17
C ARG A 118 -15.78 7.08 -18.53
N ALA A 119 -16.26 5.99 -19.14
CA ALA A 119 -17.66 5.84 -19.56
C ALA A 119 -18.66 5.71 -18.39
N LEU A 120 -18.17 5.57 -17.16
CA LEU A 120 -19.03 5.47 -15.96
C LEU A 120 -19.66 6.81 -15.52
N GLY A 121 -19.46 7.90 -16.23
CA GLY A 121 -20.08 9.19 -15.93
C GLY A 121 -19.15 10.15 -15.20
N ARG A 122 -19.68 10.99 -14.32
CA ARG A 122 -18.93 12.12 -13.72
C ARG A 122 -17.70 11.68 -12.94
N VAL A 123 -17.80 10.63 -12.14
CA VAL A 123 -16.68 10.08 -11.36
C VAL A 123 -15.63 9.51 -12.31
N GLY A 124 -16.04 8.78 -13.35
CA GLY A 124 -15.13 8.25 -14.36
C GLY A 124 -14.38 9.34 -15.13
N GLU A 125 -15.04 10.44 -15.50
CA GLU A 125 -14.39 11.60 -16.14
C GLU A 125 -13.37 12.27 -15.20
N MET A 126 -13.67 12.34 -13.90
CA MET A 126 -12.73 12.84 -12.90
C MET A 126 -11.46 11.98 -12.86
N PHE A 127 -11.60 10.66 -12.75
CA PHE A 127 -10.46 9.74 -12.75
C PHE A 127 -9.69 9.79 -14.07
N TYR A 128 -10.37 9.87 -15.21
CA TYR A 128 -9.70 10.04 -16.50
C TYR A 128 -8.85 11.32 -16.54
N GLY A 129 -9.36 12.42 -15.98
CA GLY A 129 -8.60 13.65 -15.82
C GLY A 129 -7.33 13.47 -14.99
N LEU A 130 -7.41 12.72 -13.87
CA LEU A 130 -6.25 12.39 -13.03
C LEU A 130 -5.26 11.45 -13.74
N PHE A 131 -5.74 10.41 -14.39
CA PHE A 131 -4.92 9.44 -15.11
C PHE A 131 -4.05 10.06 -16.21
N ARG A 132 -4.54 11.10 -16.88
CA ARG A 132 -3.76 11.83 -17.90
C ARG A 132 -2.51 12.53 -17.36
N HIS A 133 -2.46 12.78 -16.07
CA HIS A 133 -1.35 13.46 -15.37
C HIS A 133 -0.62 12.54 -14.39
N TYR A 134 -1.04 11.27 -14.32
CA TYR A 134 -0.45 10.30 -13.41
C TYR A 134 0.96 9.92 -13.85
N ARG A 135 1.91 9.92 -12.89
CA ARG A 135 3.34 9.66 -13.17
C ARG A 135 3.71 8.19 -13.10
N GLY A 136 2.83 7.30 -12.65
CA GLY A 136 3.06 5.85 -12.55
C GLY A 136 2.91 5.09 -13.88
N GLY A 137 3.11 5.75 -15.01
CA GLY A 137 2.98 5.19 -16.35
C GLY A 137 2.34 6.17 -17.33
N SER A 138 1.81 5.64 -18.41
CA SER A 138 1.07 6.40 -19.42
C SER A 138 -0.10 5.59 -19.96
N LEU A 139 -1.03 6.23 -20.65
CA LEU A 139 -2.13 5.52 -21.34
C LEU A 139 -1.62 4.55 -22.42
N THR A 140 -0.39 4.73 -22.90
CA THR A 140 0.24 3.84 -23.88
C THR A 140 0.94 2.64 -23.25
N THR A 141 1.62 2.85 -22.10
CA THR A 141 2.40 1.80 -21.41
C THR A 141 1.63 1.13 -20.27
N GLY A 142 0.44 1.61 -19.96
CA GLY A 142 -0.36 1.24 -18.80
C GLY A 142 -0.04 2.11 -17.58
N LEU A 143 -1.00 2.23 -16.67
CA LEU A 143 -0.93 3.01 -15.44
C LEU A 143 -0.79 2.04 -14.27
N LYS A 144 0.31 2.08 -13.56
CA LYS A 144 0.56 1.23 -12.40
C LYS A 144 -0.29 1.68 -11.22
N MET A 145 -1.10 0.77 -10.69
CA MET A 145 -2.04 1.03 -9.60
C MET A 145 -1.45 0.61 -8.24
N HIS A 146 -0.33 1.22 -7.86
CA HIS A 146 0.42 0.82 -6.67
C HIS A 146 -0.46 0.74 -5.42
N ASP A 147 -1.04 1.85 -4.99
CA ASP A 147 -1.78 1.93 -3.73
C ASP A 147 -3.09 1.15 -3.75
N VAL A 148 -3.72 1.06 -4.92
CA VAL A 148 -4.95 0.30 -5.14
C VAL A 148 -4.76 -1.18 -4.83
N CYS A 149 -3.55 -1.72 -5.02
CA CYS A 149 -3.24 -3.13 -4.73
C CYS A 149 -3.41 -3.47 -3.24
N ALA A 150 -3.10 -2.55 -2.33
CA ALA A 150 -3.31 -2.79 -0.89
C ALA A 150 -4.80 -2.94 -0.55
N ILE A 151 -5.66 -2.12 -1.14
CA ILE A 151 -7.12 -2.25 -0.97
C ILE A 151 -7.65 -3.49 -1.70
N ALA A 152 -7.11 -3.81 -2.88
CA ALA A 152 -7.49 -5.02 -3.62
C ALA A 152 -7.15 -6.28 -2.82
N TYR A 153 -5.99 -6.34 -2.18
CA TYR A 153 -5.62 -7.45 -1.29
C TYR A 153 -6.62 -7.63 -0.14
N LEU A 154 -7.00 -6.55 0.53
CA LEU A 154 -7.96 -6.62 1.64
C LEU A 154 -9.35 -7.10 1.23
N THR A 155 -9.82 -6.73 0.05
CA THR A 155 -11.20 -6.99 -0.38
C THR A 155 -11.34 -8.17 -1.32
N SER A 156 -10.25 -8.65 -1.89
CA SER A 156 -10.18 -9.75 -2.87
C SER A 156 -8.78 -10.37 -2.85
N PRO A 157 -8.37 -10.99 -1.73
CA PRO A 157 -7.03 -11.55 -1.55
C PRO A 157 -6.70 -12.65 -2.58
N GLU A 158 -7.71 -13.29 -3.14
CA GLU A 158 -7.58 -14.31 -4.19
C GLU A 158 -6.95 -13.77 -5.49
N LEU A 159 -6.84 -12.46 -5.64
CA LEU A 159 -6.12 -11.83 -6.75
C LEU A 159 -4.60 -11.96 -6.66
N PHE A 160 -4.09 -12.29 -5.47
CA PHE A 160 -2.66 -12.28 -5.17
C PHE A 160 -2.16 -13.65 -4.75
N GLU A 161 -0.94 -13.98 -5.16
CA GLU A 161 -0.17 -15.03 -4.51
C GLU A 161 0.67 -14.43 -3.38
N THR A 162 0.72 -15.13 -2.25
CA THR A 162 1.40 -14.66 -1.05
C THR A 162 2.33 -15.70 -0.46
N THR A 163 3.31 -15.25 0.32
CA THR A 163 4.17 -16.11 1.10
C THR A 163 4.43 -15.51 2.47
N GLU A 164 4.38 -16.33 3.51
CA GLU A 164 4.86 -15.94 4.83
C GLU A 164 6.40 -15.98 4.85
N THR A 165 7.00 -14.93 5.39
CA THR A 165 8.46 -14.80 5.42
C THR A 165 8.91 -13.91 6.56
N PHE A 166 10.21 -13.92 6.84
CA PHE A 166 10.83 -12.91 7.70
C PHE A 166 11.46 -11.82 6.82
N ILE A 167 11.10 -10.56 7.09
CA ILE A 167 11.61 -9.39 6.36
C ILE A 167 12.38 -8.50 7.30
N GLU A 168 13.62 -8.17 6.91
CA GLU A 168 14.45 -7.13 7.50
C GLU A 168 14.51 -5.93 6.58
N VAL A 169 14.75 -4.75 7.15
CA VAL A 169 14.98 -3.52 6.37
C VAL A 169 16.44 -3.14 6.47
N ALA A 170 17.10 -2.94 5.34
CA ALA A 170 18.46 -2.44 5.31
C ALA A 170 18.48 -0.96 5.73
N LEU A 171 19.14 -0.64 6.84
CA LEU A 171 19.11 0.72 7.42
C LEU A 171 20.18 1.63 6.83
N GLU A 172 21.27 1.07 6.32
CA GLU A 172 22.46 1.81 5.89
C GLU A 172 23.03 1.28 4.57
N GLY A 173 23.97 2.04 4.02
CA GLY A 173 24.72 1.68 2.82
C GLY A 173 23.89 1.82 1.53
N PRO A 174 24.41 1.24 0.41
CA PRO A 174 23.81 1.44 -0.91
C PRO A 174 22.43 0.77 -1.06
N ALA A 175 22.07 -0.14 -0.16
CA ALA A 175 20.78 -0.81 -0.13
C ALA A 175 19.81 -0.25 0.94
N ALA A 176 20.14 0.89 1.55
CA ALA A 176 19.28 1.49 2.57
C ALA A 176 17.82 1.61 2.08
N GLY A 177 16.87 1.17 2.91
CA GLY A 177 15.45 1.08 2.60
C GLY A 177 15.03 -0.20 1.86
N ALA A 178 15.97 -1.08 1.49
CA ALA A 178 15.59 -2.37 0.89
C ALA A 178 14.92 -3.30 1.92
N THR A 179 13.87 -3.98 1.52
CA THR A 179 13.22 -5.06 2.27
C THR A 179 13.86 -6.39 1.88
N VAL A 180 14.53 -7.03 2.83
CA VAL A 180 15.31 -8.26 2.61
C VAL A 180 14.55 -9.43 3.23
N ALA A 181 14.01 -10.31 2.38
CA ALA A 181 13.17 -11.42 2.83
C ALA A 181 13.90 -12.76 2.87
N ASP A 182 13.71 -13.51 3.93
CA ASP A 182 14.15 -14.91 4.05
C ASP A 182 13.08 -15.88 3.50
N LEU A 183 12.86 -15.81 2.18
CA LEU A 183 11.81 -16.59 1.50
C LEU A 183 11.89 -18.11 1.70
N LYS A 184 13.04 -18.63 2.09
CA LYS A 184 13.23 -20.07 2.35
C LYS A 184 13.23 -20.40 3.83
N MET A 185 13.01 -19.41 4.69
CA MET A 185 13.04 -19.54 6.14
C MET A 185 14.29 -20.31 6.64
N LYS A 186 15.44 -19.97 6.05
CA LYS A 186 16.71 -20.64 6.33
C LYS A 186 17.42 -20.03 7.54
N TYR A 187 17.28 -18.74 7.73
CA TYR A 187 18.00 -17.96 8.73
C TYR A 187 17.13 -17.58 9.92
N HIS A 188 15.82 -17.52 9.72
CA HIS A 188 14.84 -17.16 10.75
C HIS A 188 13.89 -18.32 11.04
N LYS A 189 13.50 -18.48 12.33
CA LYS A 189 12.57 -19.53 12.74
C LYS A 189 11.10 -19.12 12.64
N ASN A 190 10.83 -17.83 12.76
CA ASN A 190 9.49 -17.28 12.77
C ASN A 190 9.36 -16.28 11.61
N THR A 191 8.16 -16.13 11.10
CA THR A 191 7.80 -15.10 10.13
C THR A 191 7.40 -13.81 10.86
N ASN A 192 7.55 -12.66 10.21
CA ASN A 192 7.06 -11.38 10.72
C ASN A 192 6.16 -10.65 9.71
N ALA A 193 6.01 -11.19 8.51
CA ALA A 193 5.17 -10.60 7.47
C ALA A 193 4.66 -11.64 6.48
N VAL A 194 3.55 -11.31 5.84
CA VAL A 194 3.10 -11.90 4.58
C VAL A 194 3.58 -10.99 3.45
N ALA A 195 4.19 -11.54 2.42
CA ALA A 195 4.58 -10.81 1.22
C ALA A 195 3.72 -11.24 0.03
N CYS A 196 3.13 -10.28 -0.68
CA CYS A 196 2.53 -10.55 -1.97
C CYS A 196 3.63 -10.74 -3.02
N ILE A 197 3.61 -11.87 -3.74
CA ILE A 197 4.67 -12.28 -4.67
C ILE A 197 4.24 -12.31 -6.13
N ASP A 198 2.94 -12.48 -6.40
CA ASP A 198 2.37 -12.37 -7.74
C ASP A 198 0.93 -11.85 -7.70
N VAL A 199 0.42 -11.38 -8.84
CA VAL A 199 -0.93 -10.85 -9.00
C VAL A 199 -1.55 -11.30 -10.31
N ASN A 200 -2.81 -11.75 -10.26
CA ASN A 200 -3.59 -12.02 -11.47
C ASN A 200 -4.03 -10.68 -12.11
N VAL A 201 -3.23 -10.20 -13.06
CA VAL A 201 -3.40 -8.87 -13.69
C VAL A 201 -4.77 -8.72 -14.36
N GLU A 202 -5.23 -9.73 -15.09
CA GLU A 202 -6.54 -9.68 -15.80
C GLU A 202 -7.70 -9.59 -14.78
N ALA A 203 -7.65 -10.40 -13.73
CA ALA A 203 -8.66 -10.37 -12.69
C ALA A 203 -8.61 -9.05 -11.90
N PHE A 204 -7.42 -8.51 -11.62
CA PHE A 204 -7.25 -7.20 -10.98
C PHE A 204 -7.85 -6.07 -11.84
N GLN A 205 -7.61 -6.05 -13.13
CA GLN A 205 -8.19 -5.06 -14.05
C GLN A 205 -9.72 -5.09 -14.03
N LYS A 206 -10.30 -6.29 -14.10
CA LYS A 206 -11.76 -6.48 -13.99
C LYS A 206 -12.28 -5.98 -12.65
N TRP A 207 -11.59 -6.34 -11.57
CA TRP A 207 -11.94 -5.92 -10.20
C TRP A 207 -11.96 -4.38 -10.08
N VAL A 208 -10.94 -3.67 -10.59
CA VAL A 208 -10.90 -2.19 -10.54
C VAL A 208 -12.13 -1.60 -11.26
N VAL A 209 -12.41 -2.05 -12.48
CA VAL A 209 -13.55 -1.54 -13.26
C VAL A 209 -14.88 -1.80 -12.53
N GLU A 210 -15.08 -2.99 -11.95
CA GLU A 210 -16.29 -3.33 -11.18
C GLU A 210 -16.44 -2.47 -9.92
N LYS A 211 -15.36 -2.26 -9.16
CA LYS A 211 -15.43 -1.38 -7.98
C LYS A 211 -15.72 0.06 -8.35
N MET A 212 -15.22 0.54 -9.47
CA MET A 212 -15.50 1.87 -9.97
C MET A 212 -16.97 2.05 -10.40
N LYS A 213 -17.65 1.00 -10.85
CA LYS A 213 -19.10 1.05 -11.13
C LYS A 213 -19.93 1.30 -9.87
N ALA A 214 -19.49 0.81 -8.72
CA ALA A 214 -20.22 0.95 -7.45
C ALA A 214 -20.14 2.37 -6.85
N VAL A 215 -19.26 3.24 -7.36
CA VAL A 215 -19.05 4.61 -6.86
C VAL A 215 -19.84 5.65 -7.65
N ASN A 216 -20.57 5.23 -8.68
CA ASN A 216 -21.29 6.10 -9.62
C ASN A 216 -22.78 6.27 -9.29
#